data_fedf5246822efb5c955b52ec31d231da
#
_entry.id   fedf5246822efb5c955b52ec31d231da
#
_cell.length_a   1.000
_cell.length_b   1.000
_cell.length_c   1.000
_cell.angle_alpha   90.00
_cell.angle_beta   90.00
_cell.angle_gamma   90.00
#
_symmetry.space_group_name_H-M   'P 1'
#
loop_
_entity.id
_entity.type
_entity.pdbx_description
1 polymer ?
#
loop_
_entity_poly.entity_id
_entity_poly.type
_entity_poly.pdbx_seq_one_letter_code
_entity_poly.pdbx_strand_id
1 'polypeptide(L)'
;MEMRRFVAVASAALLTQAGCASSTYQPRPDGRIATVLEDGRQVLVKDGKTYPYGADGLLQAVTGNAAAEEHARSYASDTYIALAEQLIGIGALVTGAIVAAPKGEDANGNSIPASTERQTTGAILGIAGLVIVIVSAVQVGSAQGHFMDAVNIYNDGVAPRLPPGFQPRSPVPLPPPAATPPPPPTPVPPAPPVTPAPAYPPYPTY
;
A
#
# COMPACT_ATOMS: atom_id res chain seq x y z
N MET A 1 22.77 12.16 -23.28
CA MET A 1 23.38 11.72 -22.01
C MET A 1 22.37 11.62 -20.85
N GLU A 2 21.20 12.29 -20.91
CA GLU A 2 20.19 12.32 -19.85
C GLU A 2 19.29 11.07 -19.77
N MET A 3 18.99 10.43 -20.91
CA MET A 3 18.10 9.24 -20.94
C MET A 3 18.67 8.04 -20.14
N ARG A 4 20.00 7.89 -20.08
CA ARG A 4 20.63 6.85 -19.24
C ARG A 4 20.45 7.09 -17.73
N ARG A 5 20.30 8.35 -17.30
CA ARG A 5 20.05 8.69 -15.89
C ARG A 5 18.61 8.39 -15.47
N PHE A 6 17.63 8.59 -16.36
CA PHE A 6 16.24 8.25 -16.09
C PHE A 6 16.00 6.75 -15.94
N VAL A 7 16.62 5.92 -16.79
CA VAL A 7 16.51 4.45 -16.69
C VAL A 7 17.16 3.95 -15.39
N ALA A 8 18.27 4.54 -14.95
CA ALA A 8 18.94 4.15 -13.71
C ALA A 8 18.12 4.49 -12.46
N VAL A 9 17.41 5.63 -12.44
CA VAL A 9 16.57 6.04 -11.32
C VAL A 9 15.30 5.17 -11.21
N ALA A 10 14.68 4.84 -12.35
CA ALA A 10 13.53 3.95 -12.37
C ALA A 10 13.87 2.52 -11.91
N SER A 11 15.07 2.03 -12.28
CA SER A 11 15.55 0.70 -11.85
C SER A 11 15.91 0.66 -10.36
N ALA A 12 16.42 1.77 -9.79
CA ALA A 12 16.75 1.85 -8.36
C ALA A 12 15.50 1.87 -7.48
N ALA A 13 14.39 2.50 -7.92
CA ALA A 13 13.14 2.55 -7.17
C ALA A 13 12.45 1.18 -7.06
N LEU A 14 12.66 0.28 -8.02
CA LEU A 14 12.12 -1.08 -8.01
C LEU A 14 12.89 -2.04 -7.08
N LEU A 15 14.15 -1.73 -6.75
CA LEU A 15 14.99 -2.59 -5.93
C LEU A 15 14.89 -2.33 -4.42
N THR A 16 14.29 -1.24 -3.99
CA THR A 16 14.17 -0.89 -2.56
C THR A 16 13.05 -1.62 -1.81
N GLN A 17 12.26 -2.44 -2.49
CA GLN A 17 11.19 -3.24 -1.84
C GLN A 17 11.64 -4.62 -1.35
N ALA A 18 12.89 -5.02 -1.58
CA ALA A 18 13.44 -6.24 -1.03
C ALA A 18 13.88 -6.04 0.43
N GLY A 19 12.92 -5.76 1.31
CA GLY A 19 13.12 -5.78 2.75
C GLY A 19 13.48 -7.18 3.21
N CYS A 20 14.70 -7.35 3.71
CA CYS A 20 15.17 -8.59 4.33
C CYS A 20 14.34 -8.90 5.58
N ALA A 21 13.27 -9.65 5.44
CA ALA A 21 12.59 -10.28 6.55
C ALA A 21 13.10 -11.72 6.71
N SER A 22 14.25 -11.87 7.34
CA SER A 22 14.67 -13.17 7.86
C SER A 22 13.92 -13.43 9.16
N SER A 23 12.72 -13.96 9.09
CA SER A 23 11.99 -14.39 10.26
C SER A 23 12.30 -15.87 10.48
N THR A 24 13.05 -16.15 11.53
CA THR A 24 13.27 -17.49 12.10
C THR A 24 12.04 -17.99 12.89
N TYR A 25 10.93 -17.25 12.84
CA TYR A 25 9.71 -17.65 13.50
C TYR A 25 8.99 -18.71 12.66
N GLN A 26 9.04 -19.95 13.10
CA GLN A 26 8.16 -21.01 12.61
C GLN A 26 6.88 -20.98 13.44
N PRO A 27 5.77 -20.48 12.91
CA PRO A 27 4.50 -20.56 13.62
C PRO A 27 4.11 -22.03 13.79
N ARG A 28 3.69 -22.41 14.99
CA ARG A 28 3.10 -23.74 15.19
C ARG A 28 1.84 -23.84 14.37
N PRO A 29 1.72 -24.85 13.50
CA PRO A 29 0.63 -24.92 12.52
C PRO A 29 -0.62 -25.58 13.14
N ASP A 30 -1.21 -24.93 14.14
CA ASP A 30 -2.46 -25.42 14.74
C ASP A 30 -3.67 -24.90 13.91
N GLY A 31 -3.74 -25.26 12.64
CA GLY A 31 -4.81 -24.86 11.72
C GLY A 31 -4.67 -23.45 11.15
N ARG A 32 -3.72 -22.67 11.61
CA ARG A 32 -3.50 -21.29 11.16
C ARG A 32 -2.65 -21.22 9.91
N ILE A 33 -2.92 -20.19 9.11
CA ILE A 33 -2.08 -19.85 7.95
C ILE A 33 -0.92 -18.98 8.39
N ALA A 34 0.29 -19.34 7.96
CA ALA A 34 1.48 -18.56 8.14
C ALA A 34 2.20 -18.34 6.81
N THR A 35 2.81 -17.18 6.63
CA THR A 35 3.74 -16.94 5.52
C THR A 35 5.15 -17.29 5.98
N VAL A 36 5.82 -18.16 5.25
CA VAL A 36 7.17 -18.65 5.55
C VAL A 36 8.06 -18.42 4.34
N LEU A 37 9.34 -18.21 4.57
CA LEU A 37 10.34 -18.18 3.52
C LEU A 37 10.97 -19.58 3.40
N GLU A 38 10.72 -20.28 2.30
CA GLU A 38 11.24 -21.59 2.00
C GLU A 38 12.09 -21.48 0.72
N ASP A 39 13.35 -21.85 0.78
CA ASP A 39 14.32 -21.77 -0.33
C ASP A 39 14.33 -20.38 -1.03
N GLY A 40 14.23 -19.31 -0.25
CA GLY A 40 14.21 -17.93 -0.75
C GLY A 40 12.89 -17.50 -1.41
N ARG A 41 11.84 -18.32 -1.34
CA ARG A 41 10.51 -18.01 -1.86
C ARG A 41 9.51 -17.92 -0.72
N GLN A 42 8.61 -16.96 -0.81
CA GLN A 42 7.49 -16.89 0.11
C GLN A 42 6.47 -17.99 -0.22
N VAL A 43 6.03 -18.69 0.80
CA VAL A 43 5.00 -19.72 0.71
C VAL A 43 4.01 -19.55 1.87
N LEU A 44 2.80 -20.03 1.70
CA LEU A 44 1.81 -20.16 2.77
C LEU A 44 1.85 -21.56 3.34
N VAL A 45 1.89 -21.68 4.65
CA VAL A 45 1.87 -22.97 5.35
C VAL A 45 0.63 -23.04 6.21
N LYS A 46 -0.12 -24.16 6.08
CA LYS A 46 -1.30 -24.48 6.87
C LYS A 46 -1.34 -25.98 7.14
N ASP A 47 -1.48 -26.39 8.39
CA ASP A 47 -1.56 -27.79 8.80
C ASP A 47 -0.43 -28.68 8.21
N GLY A 48 0.78 -28.15 8.12
CA GLY A 48 1.93 -28.83 7.55
C GLY A 48 1.91 -28.96 6.03
N LYS A 49 0.94 -28.35 5.34
CA LYS A 49 0.90 -28.25 3.88
C LYS A 49 1.40 -26.90 3.42
N THR A 50 2.17 -26.91 2.36
CA THR A 50 2.69 -25.71 1.71
C THR A 50 1.83 -25.36 0.50
N TYR A 51 1.49 -24.06 0.37
CA TYR A 51 0.76 -23.50 -0.76
C TYR A 51 1.61 -22.40 -1.38
N PRO A 52 1.57 -22.21 -2.70
CA PRO A 52 2.31 -21.12 -3.34
C PRO A 52 1.84 -19.75 -2.81
N TYR A 53 2.78 -18.83 -2.61
CA TYR A 53 2.42 -17.45 -2.29
C TYR A 53 1.77 -16.79 -3.50
N GLY A 54 0.56 -16.24 -3.34
CA GLY A 54 -0.20 -15.59 -4.40
C GLY A 54 -1.68 -15.96 -4.36
N ALA A 55 -2.41 -15.53 -5.38
CA ALA A 55 -3.86 -15.61 -5.43
C ALA A 55 -4.39 -17.05 -5.31
N ASP A 56 -3.86 -17.96 -6.11
CA ASP A 56 -4.33 -19.34 -6.13
C ASP A 56 -4.00 -20.09 -4.83
N GLY A 57 -2.80 -19.86 -4.30
CA GLY A 57 -2.41 -20.51 -3.04
C GLY A 57 -3.17 -19.95 -1.85
N LEU A 58 -3.46 -18.65 -1.83
CA LEU A 58 -4.28 -18.03 -0.79
C LEU A 58 -5.69 -18.59 -0.81
N LEU A 59 -6.35 -18.64 -1.97
CA LEU A 59 -7.69 -19.23 -2.13
C LEU A 59 -7.75 -20.67 -1.61
N GLN A 60 -6.75 -21.49 -1.96
CA GLN A 60 -6.67 -22.86 -1.47
C GLN A 60 -6.46 -22.92 0.05
N ALA A 61 -5.59 -22.07 0.59
CA ALA A 61 -5.28 -22.05 2.00
C ALA A 61 -6.47 -21.63 2.88
N VAL A 62 -7.31 -20.67 2.43
CA VAL A 62 -8.46 -20.15 3.19
C VAL A 62 -9.75 -20.94 2.95
N THR A 63 -9.72 -21.98 2.11
CA THR A 63 -10.90 -22.78 1.77
C THR A 63 -11.62 -23.27 3.03
N GLY A 64 -12.95 -23.08 3.03
CA GLY A 64 -13.84 -23.44 4.15
C GLY A 64 -14.18 -22.29 5.08
N ASN A 65 -13.62 -21.09 4.86
CA ASN A 65 -14.02 -19.87 5.55
C ASN A 65 -14.52 -18.83 4.52
N ALA A 66 -15.84 -18.70 4.39
CA ALA A 66 -16.47 -17.89 3.34
C ALA A 66 -16.02 -16.42 3.35
N ALA A 67 -15.84 -15.82 4.52
CA ALA A 67 -15.40 -14.44 4.64
C ALA A 67 -13.92 -14.27 4.18
N ALA A 68 -13.05 -15.20 4.58
CA ALA A 68 -11.65 -15.20 4.13
C ALA A 68 -11.55 -15.47 2.62
N GLU A 69 -12.40 -16.36 2.07
CA GLU A 69 -12.45 -16.63 0.64
C GLU A 69 -12.88 -15.40 -0.18
N GLU A 70 -13.79 -14.57 0.33
CA GLU A 70 -14.19 -13.33 -0.32
C GLU A 70 -13.02 -12.37 -0.45
N HIS A 71 -12.27 -12.14 0.62
CA HIS A 71 -11.06 -11.31 0.59
C HIS A 71 -9.97 -11.91 -0.31
N ALA A 72 -9.81 -13.24 -0.31
CA ALA A 72 -8.86 -13.90 -1.21
C ALA A 72 -9.22 -13.73 -2.69
N ARG A 73 -10.51 -13.72 -3.04
CA ARG A 73 -10.99 -13.44 -4.41
C ARG A 73 -10.76 -11.98 -4.78
N SER A 74 -11.02 -11.04 -3.86
CA SER A 74 -10.71 -9.62 -4.06
C SER A 74 -9.22 -9.40 -4.30
N TYR A 75 -8.36 -10.02 -3.48
CA TYR A 75 -6.92 -10.02 -3.71
C TYR A 75 -6.53 -10.52 -5.11
N ALA A 76 -7.11 -11.65 -5.54
CA ALA A 76 -6.86 -12.21 -6.87
C ALA A 76 -7.26 -11.23 -7.98
N SER A 77 -8.49 -10.70 -7.89
CA SER A 77 -9.01 -9.73 -8.85
C SER A 77 -8.13 -8.49 -8.97
N ASP A 78 -7.82 -7.85 -7.84
CA ASP A 78 -7.02 -6.63 -7.81
C ASP A 78 -5.60 -6.86 -8.32
N THR A 79 -5.01 -8.01 -8.00
CA THR A 79 -3.68 -8.38 -8.50
C THR A 79 -3.66 -8.55 -10.03
N TYR A 80 -4.69 -9.22 -10.60
CA TYR A 80 -4.77 -9.40 -12.05
C TYR A 80 -5.05 -8.08 -12.77
N ILE A 81 -5.91 -7.22 -12.22
CA ILE A 81 -6.18 -5.90 -12.78
C ILE A 81 -4.91 -5.05 -12.75
N ALA A 82 -4.22 -4.99 -11.62
CA ALA A 82 -2.98 -4.23 -11.48
C ALA A 82 -1.89 -4.72 -12.46
N LEU A 83 -1.76 -6.03 -12.64
CA LEU A 83 -0.81 -6.60 -13.62
C LEU A 83 -1.16 -6.19 -15.06
N ALA A 84 -2.44 -6.28 -15.43
CA ALA A 84 -2.89 -5.86 -16.77
C ALA A 84 -2.63 -4.37 -17.01
N GLU A 85 -2.93 -3.52 -16.04
CA GLU A 85 -2.65 -2.08 -16.10
C GLU A 85 -1.16 -1.78 -16.19
N GLN A 86 -0.32 -2.48 -15.44
CA GLN A 86 1.13 -2.33 -15.55
C GLN A 86 1.64 -2.64 -16.96
N LEU A 87 1.17 -3.72 -17.56
CA LEU A 87 1.56 -4.10 -18.92
C LEU A 87 1.12 -3.04 -19.94
N ILE A 88 -0.09 -2.52 -19.81
CA ILE A 88 -0.62 -1.45 -20.68
C ILE A 88 0.20 -0.16 -20.46
N GLY A 89 0.44 0.22 -19.23
CA GLY A 89 1.20 1.43 -18.87
C GLY A 89 2.65 1.38 -19.38
N ILE A 90 3.33 0.26 -19.19
CA ILE A 90 4.69 0.05 -19.71
C ILE A 90 4.69 0.06 -21.24
N GLY A 91 3.71 -0.59 -21.89
CA GLY A 91 3.55 -0.58 -23.33
C GLY A 91 3.38 0.85 -23.89
N ALA A 92 2.56 1.66 -23.24
CA ALA A 92 2.37 3.06 -23.61
C ALA A 92 3.65 3.90 -23.42
N LEU A 93 4.38 3.70 -22.31
CA LEU A 93 5.68 4.36 -22.07
C LEU A 93 6.69 4.03 -23.17
N VAL A 94 6.86 2.75 -23.49
CA VAL A 94 7.80 2.29 -24.53
C VAL A 94 7.39 2.84 -25.89
N THR A 95 6.11 2.77 -26.25
CA THR A 95 5.58 3.31 -27.50
C THR A 95 5.79 4.82 -27.58
N GLY A 96 5.53 5.54 -26.51
CA GLY A 96 5.77 6.98 -26.41
C GLY A 96 7.24 7.34 -26.66
N ALA A 97 8.15 6.59 -26.07
CA ALA A 97 9.59 6.77 -26.26
C ALA A 97 10.02 6.50 -27.71
N ILE A 98 9.50 5.45 -28.34
CA ILE A 98 9.80 5.11 -29.75
C ILE A 98 9.24 6.21 -30.69
N VAL A 99 8.01 6.68 -30.45
CA VAL A 99 7.39 7.72 -31.27
C VAL A 99 8.14 9.05 -31.16
N ALA A 100 8.62 9.41 -29.97
CA ALA A 100 9.39 10.63 -29.74
C ALA A 100 10.87 10.53 -30.20
N ALA A 101 11.35 9.33 -30.51
CA ALA A 101 12.76 9.12 -30.88
C ALA A 101 13.15 9.87 -32.17
N PRO A 102 14.41 10.31 -32.32
CA PRO A 102 14.96 10.85 -33.55
C PRO A 102 14.78 9.91 -34.73
N LYS A 103 14.62 10.45 -35.94
CA LYS A 103 14.39 9.65 -37.15
C LYS A 103 15.64 8.93 -37.69
N GLY A 104 16.81 9.23 -37.14
CA GLY A 104 18.10 8.73 -37.61
C GLY A 104 19.17 9.80 -37.57
N GLU A 105 20.22 9.61 -38.34
CA GLU A 105 21.32 10.56 -38.48
C GLU A 105 21.36 11.11 -39.91
N ASP A 106 21.77 12.37 -40.05
CA ASP A 106 22.02 12.98 -41.35
C ASP A 106 23.41 12.51 -41.93
N ALA A 107 23.71 12.94 -43.15
CA ALA A 107 24.98 12.58 -43.81
C ALA A 107 26.23 13.05 -43.03
N ASN A 108 26.07 13.94 -42.06
CA ASN A 108 27.15 14.50 -41.24
C ASN A 108 27.19 13.84 -39.82
N GLY A 109 26.38 12.82 -39.59
CA GLY A 109 26.30 12.12 -38.29
C GLY A 109 25.50 12.86 -37.22
N ASN A 110 24.71 13.90 -37.57
CA ASN A 110 23.85 14.59 -36.63
C ASN A 110 22.49 13.91 -36.55
N SER A 111 21.95 13.76 -35.33
CA SER A 111 20.62 13.18 -35.14
C SER A 111 19.52 14.07 -35.76
N ILE A 112 18.72 13.51 -36.63
CA ILE A 112 17.54 14.17 -37.22
C ILE A 112 16.44 14.19 -36.16
N PRO A 113 16.03 15.36 -35.62
CA PRO A 113 15.00 15.41 -34.59
C PRO A 113 13.65 14.89 -35.14
N ALA A 114 12.88 14.26 -34.28
CA ALA A 114 11.50 13.92 -34.61
C ALA A 114 10.70 15.23 -34.83
N SER A 115 9.68 15.19 -35.73
CA SER A 115 8.77 16.31 -35.88
C SER A 115 8.09 16.68 -34.55
N THR A 116 7.74 17.96 -34.38
CA THR A 116 7.05 18.45 -33.17
C THR A 116 5.78 17.63 -32.87
N GLU A 117 5.04 17.23 -33.89
CA GLU A 117 3.85 16.40 -33.74
C GLU A 117 4.19 15.03 -33.14
N ARG A 118 5.24 14.36 -33.63
CA ARG A 118 5.68 13.07 -33.08
C ARG A 118 6.19 13.21 -31.65
N GLN A 119 6.95 14.26 -31.34
CA GLN A 119 7.42 14.52 -29.99
C GLN A 119 6.25 14.74 -29.03
N THR A 120 5.24 15.52 -29.45
CA THR A 120 4.03 15.77 -28.65
C THR A 120 3.23 14.48 -28.43
N THR A 121 3.00 13.70 -29.50
CA THR A 121 2.29 12.42 -29.40
C THR A 121 3.03 11.45 -28.50
N GLY A 122 4.35 11.32 -28.65
CA GLY A 122 5.17 10.47 -27.80
C GLY A 122 5.17 10.89 -26.34
N ALA A 123 5.19 12.20 -26.08
CA ALA A 123 5.09 12.74 -24.72
C ALA A 123 3.72 12.44 -24.08
N ILE A 124 2.63 12.62 -24.81
CA ILE A 124 1.28 12.30 -24.33
C ILE A 124 1.17 10.82 -23.97
N LEU A 125 1.62 9.93 -24.87
CA LEU A 125 1.61 8.48 -24.60
C LEU A 125 2.48 8.12 -23.39
N GLY A 126 3.65 8.72 -23.27
CA GLY A 126 4.54 8.51 -22.14
C GLY A 126 3.93 8.94 -20.82
N ILE A 127 3.32 10.13 -20.77
CA ILE A 127 2.63 10.61 -19.56
C ILE A 127 1.44 9.71 -19.22
N ALA A 128 0.61 9.34 -20.20
CA ALA A 128 -0.51 8.44 -19.98
C ALA A 128 -0.05 7.08 -19.43
N GLY A 129 1.00 6.50 -20.01
CA GLY A 129 1.58 5.26 -19.53
C GLY A 129 2.11 5.37 -18.09
N LEU A 130 2.77 6.48 -17.74
CA LEU A 130 3.24 6.73 -16.38
C LEU A 130 2.09 6.81 -15.37
N VAL A 131 1.01 7.51 -15.71
CA VAL A 131 -0.18 7.61 -14.85
C VAL A 131 -0.77 6.22 -14.59
N ILE A 132 -0.91 5.39 -15.64
CA ILE A 132 -1.43 4.02 -15.50
C ILE A 132 -0.53 3.18 -14.57
N VAL A 133 0.80 3.27 -14.70
CA VAL A 133 1.74 2.56 -13.82
C VAL A 133 1.61 3.02 -12.36
N ILE A 134 1.42 4.31 -12.12
CA ILE A 134 1.21 4.83 -10.75
C ILE A 134 -0.11 4.31 -10.16
N VAL A 135 -1.20 4.31 -10.94
CA VAL A 135 -2.50 3.80 -10.49
C VAL A 135 -2.41 2.32 -10.15
N SER A 136 -1.75 1.52 -11.01
CA SER A 136 -1.57 0.09 -10.75
C SER A 136 -0.76 -0.18 -9.49
N ALA A 137 0.22 0.65 -9.15
CA ALA A 137 0.98 0.52 -7.91
C ALA A 137 0.11 0.74 -6.65
N VAL A 138 -0.86 1.66 -6.71
CA VAL A 138 -1.84 1.86 -5.63
C VAL A 138 -2.75 0.64 -5.48
N GLN A 139 -3.19 0.04 -6.59
CA GLN A 139 -4.02 -1.17 -6.56
C GLN A 139 -3.27 -2.36 -5.97
N VAL A 140 -1.98 -2.52 -6.24
CA VAL A 140 -1.15 -3.55 -5.58
C VAL A 140 -1.17 -3.37 -4.05
N GLY A 141 -1.13 -2.12 -3.57
CA GLY A 141 -1.26 -1.83 -2.13
C GLY A 141 -2.60 -2.27 -1.55
N SER A 142 -3.72 -2.00 -2.26
CA SER A 142 -5.05 -2.45 -1.88
C SER A 142 -5.15 -3.98 -1.86
N ALA A 143 -4.61 -4.65 -2.89
CA ALA A 143 -4.57 -6.09 -2.97
C ALA A 143 -3.86 -6.71 -1.75
N GLN A 144 -2.72 -6.15 -1.31
CA GLN A 144 -2.04 -6.62 -0.11
C GLN A 144 -2.91 -6.49 1.16
N GLY A 145 -3.74 -5.46 1.26
CA GLY A 145 -4.75 -5.35 2.32
C GLY A 145 -5.69 -6.55 2.33
N HIS A 146 -6.29 -6.89 1.20
CA HIS A 146 -7.16 -8.05 1.07
C HIS A 146 -6.45 -9.38 1.37
N PHE A 147 -5.17 -9.52 1.00
CA PHE A 147 -4.37 -10.68 1.37
C PHE A 147 -4.26 -10.83 2.89
N MET A 148 -3.90 -9.77 3.59
CA MET A 148 -3.76 -9.78 5.05
C MET A 148 -5.09 -10.02 5.74
N ASP A 149 -6.17 -9.41 5.26
CA ASP A 149 -7.52 -9.62 5.79
C ASP A 149 -7.96 -11.08 5.64
N ALA A 150 -7.73 -11.69 4.47
CA ALA A 150 -8.04 -13.10 4.24
C ALA A 150 -7.33 -14.02 5.24
N VAL A 151 -6.03 -13.79 5.47
CA VAL A 151 -5.23 -14.57 6.42
C VAL A 151 -5.69 -14.33 7.86
N ASN A 152 -5.94 -13.09 8.25
CA ASN A 152 -6.35 -12.73 9.60
C ASN A 152 -7.74 -13.28 9.92
N ILE A 153 -8.72 -13.07 9.04
CA ILE A 153 -10.10 -13.57 9.21
C ILE A 153 -10.09 -15.10 9.31
N TYR A 154 -9.30 -15.76 8.46
CA TYR A 154 -9.15 -17.20 8.56
C TYR A 154 -8.58 -17.63 9.91
N ASN A 155 -7.49 -17.01 10.33
CA ASN A 155 -6.79 -17.31 11.58
C ASN A 155 -7.63 -17.01 12.83
N ASP A 156 -8.46 -15.98 12.79
CA ASP A 156 -9.38 -15.63 13.88
C ASP A 156 -10.54 -16.64 13.99
N GLY A 157 -10.95 -17.22 12.86
CA GLY A 157 -11.96 -18.29 12.83
C GLY A 157 -11.47 -19.64 13.34
N VAL A 158 -10.14 -19.83 13.45
CA VAL A 158 -9.56 -21.06 14.00
C VAL A 158 -9.47 -20.96 15.51
N ALA A 159 -10.36 -21.67 16.22
CA ALA A 159 -10.32 -21.71 17.68
C ALA A 159 -8.93 -22.20 18.17
N PRO A 160 -8.33 -21.55 19.16
CA PRO A 160 -7.08 -22.02 19.74
C PRO A 160 -7.28 -23.45 20.27
N ARG A 161 -6.53 -24.40 19.73
CA ARG A 161 -6.48 -25.75 20.30
C ARG A 161 -5.75 -25.67 21.63
N LEU A 162 -6.53 -25.56 22.70
CA LEU A 162 -5.97 -25.62 24.04
C LEU A 162 -5.39 -27.03 24.28
N PRO A 163 -4.20 -27.15 24.88
CA PRO A 163 -3.66 -28.46 25.26
C PRO A 163 -4.67 -29.23 26.09
N PRO A 164 -4.74 -30.57 25.93
CA PRO A 164 -5.61 -31.39 26.78
C PRO A 164 -5.35 -31.11 28.26
N GLY A 165 -6.37 -30.70 29.00
CA GLY A 165 -6.25 -30.33 30.43
C GLY A 165 -6.04 -28.83 30.71
N PHE A 166 -5.88 -27.98 29.69
CA PHE A 166 -5.86 -26.54 29.87
C PHE A 166 -7.30 -26.04 30.02
N GLN A 167 -7.71 -25.79 31.26
CA GLN A 167 -8.91 -25.01 31.49
C GLN A 167 -8.54 -23.53 31.42
N PRO A 168 -9.16 -22.74 30.51
CA PRO A 168 -8.96 -21.30 30.52
C PRO A 168 -9.34 -20.81 31.91
N ARG A 169 -8.39 -20.17 32.60
CA ARG A 169 -8.74 -19.47 33.84
C ARG A 169 -9.86 -18.51 33.51
N SER A 170 -10.97 -18.66 34.22
CA SER A 170 -12.03 -17.66 34.16
C SER A 170 -11.40 -16.27 34.27
N PRO A 171 -11.73 -15.34 33.38
CA PRO A 171 -11.14 -14.00 33.44
C PRO A 171 -11.28 -13.48 34.86
N VAL A 172 -10.14 -13.24 35.50
CA VAL A 172 -10.13 -12.57 36.79
C VAL A 172 -10.85 -11.26 36.60
N PRO A 173 -11.93 -10.96 37.36
CA PRO A 173 -12.60 -9.69 37.22
C PRO A 173 -11.55 -8.59 37.32
N LEU A 174 -11.43 -7.79 36.27
CA LEU A 174 -10.55 -6.63 36.29
C LEU A 174 -10.95 -5.79 37.51
N PRO A 175 -9.99 -5.35 38.34
CA PRO A 175 -10.31 -4.40 39.38
C PRO A 175 -11.03 -3.22 38.75
N PRO A 176 -12.07 -2.67 39.40
CA PRO A 176 -12.77 -1.53 38.88
C PRO A 176 -11.73 -0.46 38.48
N PRO A 177 -11.90 0.19 37.30
CA PRO A 177 -10.96 1.20 36.88
C PRO A 177 -10.77 2.20 38.01
N ALA A 178 -9.51 2.45 38.38
CA ALA A 178 -9.18 3.45 39.37
C ALA A 178 -9.88 4.75 38.98
N ALA A 179 -10.62 5.34 39.94
CA ALA A 179 -11.36 6.56 39.71
C ALA A 179 -10.43 7.56 39.02
N THR A 180 -10.84 7.96 37.82
CA THR A 180 -10.06 8.93 37.02
C THR A 180 -9.91 10.19 37.89
N PRO A 181 -8.67 10.67 38.14
CA PRO A 181 -8.50 11.91 38.87
C PRO A 181 -9.30 13.02 38.15
N PRO A 182 -9.96 13.92 38.88
CA PRO A 182 -10.70 15.01 38.30
C PRO A 182 -9.80 15.78 37.30
N PRO A 183 -10.31 16.17 36.16
CA PRO A 183 -9.51 16.91 35.19
C PRO A 183 -8.96 18.18 35.86
N PRO A 184 -7.72 18.57 35.54
CA PRO A 184 -7.16 19.80 36.05
C PRO A 184 -8.07 20.98 35.67
N PRO A 185 -8.21 21.99 36.54
CA PRO A 185 -9.07 23.14 36.26
C PRO A 185 -8.64 23.77 34.94
N THR A 186 -9.62 23.97 34.07
CA THR A 186 -9.41 24.59 32.77
C THR A 186 -8.81 25.99 32.98
N PRO A 187 -7.71 26.37 32.32
CA PRO A 187 -7.17 27.73 32.42
C PRO A 187 -8.27 28.73 32.02
N VAL A 188 -8.58 29.66 32.92
CA VAL A 188 -9.49 30.74 32.63
C VAL A 188 -8.87 31.57 31.50
N PRO A 189 -9.58 31.78 30.37
CA PRO A 189 -9.04 32.61 29.31
C PRO A 189 -8.75 34.02 29.83
N PRO A 190 -7.66 34.66 29.44
CA PRO A 190 -7.37 36.03 29.83
C PRO A 190 -8.53 36.95 29.42
N ALA A 191 -8.93 37.85 30.32
CA ALA A 191 -9.99 38.80 30.03
C ALA A 191 -9.64 39.59 28.76
N PRO A 192 -10.63 39.81 27.87
CA PRO A 192 -10.38 40.61 26.68
C PRO A 192 -9.87 42.00 27.04
N PRO A 193 -8.92 42.55 26.25
CA PRO A 193 -8.41 43.89 26.50
C PRO A 193 -9.56 44.91 26.50
N VAL A 194 -9.62 45.71 27.58
CA VAL A 194 -10.62 46.75 27.71
C VAL A 194 -10.32 47.82 26.64
N THR A 195 -11.20 47.90 25.64
CA THR A 195 -11.10 48.94 24.61
C THR A 195 -11.42 50.27 25.29
N PRO A 196 -10.48 51.27 25.24
CA PRO A 196 -10.81 52.61 25.81
C PRO A 196 -12.02 53.18 25.09
N ALA A 197 -12.96 53.74 25.88
CA ALA A 197 -14.12 54.39 25.34
C ALA A 197 -13.75 55.55 24.41
N PRO A 198 -14.47 55.71 23.28
CA PRO A 198 -14.18 56.83 22.38
C PRO A 198 -14.35 58.16 23.11
N ALA A 199 -13.37 59.03 22.97
CA ALA A 199 -13.41 60.38 23.50
C ALA A 199 -14.58 61.14 22.85
N TYR A 200 -15.51 61.60 23.67
CA TYR A 200 -16.63 62.43 23.21
C TYR A 200 -16.05 63.78 22.70
N PRO A 201 -16.53 64.27 21.56
CA PRO A 201 -16.16 65.60 21.09
C PRO A 201 -16.70 66.67 22.05
N PRO A 202 -15.95 67.76 22.28
CA PRO A 202 -16.43 68.83 23.15
C PRO A 202 -17.71 69.46 22.60
N TYR A 203 -18.67 69.72 23.51
CA TYR A 203 -19.91 70.38 23.16
C TYR A 203 -19.64 71.84 22.70
N PRO A 204 -20.34 72.31 21.66
CA PRO A 204 -20.22 73.73 21.28
C PRO A 204 -20.86 74.58 22.36
N THR A 205 -20.08 75.51 22.88
CA THR A 205 -20.58 76.62 23.73
C THR A 205 -21.28 77.64 22.83
N TYR A 206 -22.52 77.89 23.13
CA TYR A 206 -23.32 78.99 22.58
C TYR A 206 -23.03 80.28 23.37
#